data_1a71cbb66947388e531880c132738738
#
_entry.id   1a71cbb66947388e531880c132738738
#
_cell.length_a   1.000
_cell.length_b   1.000
_cell.length_c   1.000
_cell.angle_alpha   90.00
_cell.angle_beta   90.00
_cell.angle_gamma   90.00
#
_symmetry.space_group_name_H-M   'P 1'
#
loop_
_entity.id
_entity.type
_entity.pdbx_description
1 polymer ?
#
loop_
_entity_poly.entity_id
_entity_poly.type
_entity_poly.pdbx_seq_one_letter_code
_entity_poly.pdbx_strand_id
1 'polypeptide(L)'
;MTFYGWQSARSTTRSYRSLVVATEPTTDDRPVTVAEAKEHLRIVDFTDDDDYIAGLIDAARKWCEDYCERTFADCQYTVAFDDFPHVRIELPRPPLRLNASSSEATVTISYVDTGGTTQTLNWAESGTQDFRVDKDYTPGLAYPLYLETWPSVRIDDKAVQITYLAGYGSVSAIPQALKHSVKMLVSHWYTNREAADRAGLRDVPLGVYDLLAPLAWKQYA
;
A
#
# COMPACT_ATOMS: atom_id res chain seq x y z
N MET A 1 3.22 23.21 -39.47
CA MET A 1 2.41 23.20 -38.24
C MET A 1 2.80 21.96 -37.47
N THR A 2 3.75 22.09 -36.55
CA THR A 2 4.39 20.97 -35.88
C THR A 2 3.72 20.75 -34.53
N PHE A 3 3.01 19.63 -34.39
CA PHE A 3 2.43 19.20 -33.13
C PHE A 3 3.54 18.75 -32.18
N TYR A 4 3.83 19.52 -31.14
CA TYR A 4 4.63 19.08 -30.03
C TYR A 4 3.79 18.07 -29.20
N GLY A 5 4.03 16.79 -29.39
CA GLY A 5 3.52 15.75 -28.54
C GLY A 5 4.10 15.89 -27.14
N TRP A 6 3.23 16.12 -26.15
CA TRP A 6 3.55 15.96 -24.74
C TRP A 6 3.75 14.48 -24.43
N GLN A 7 4.93 13.95 -24.71
CA GLN A 7 5.37 12.72 -24.07
C GLN A 7 5.95 13.08 -22.71
N SER A 8 5.10 13.04 -21.67
CA SER A 8 5.61 12.95 -20.33
C SER A 8 6.26 11.56 -20.19
N ALA A 9 7.57 11.50 -20.36
CA ALA A 9 8.34 10.35 -19.96
C ALA A 9 8.19 10.18 -18.45
N ARG A 10 7.17 9.42 -18.02
CA ARG A 10 7.10 8.91 -16.66
C ARG A 10 8.21 7.88 -16.54
N SER A 11 9.31 8.27 -15.89
CA SER A 11 10.35 7.34 -15.53
C SER A 11 9.72 6.22 -14.70
N THR A 12 9.66 5.02 -15.24
CA THR A 12 9.17 3.80 -14.57
C THR A 12 10.17 3.27 -13.55
N THR A 13 11.25 3.99 -13.31
CA THR A 13 12.26 3.58 -12.33
C THR A 13 11.79 3.99 -10.94
N ARG A 14 11.49 3.01 -10.09
CA ARG A 14 11.25 3.24 -8.65
C ARG A 14 12.45 4.00 -8.09
N SER A 15 12.22 5.21 -7.61
CA SER A 15 13.29 6.08 -7.13
C SER A 15 13.80 5.71 -5.73
N TYR A 16 13.09 4.83 -5.02
CA TYR A 16 13.48 4.41 -3.68
C TYR A 16 14.34 3.13 -3.71
N ARG A 17 15.26 3.03 -2.74
CA ARG A 17 16.15 1.88 -2.57
C ARG A 17 15.45 0.69 -1.93
N SER A 18 14.62 0.93 -0.92
CA SER A 18 13.86 -0.11 -0.24
C SER A 18 12.50 0.37 0.24
N LEU A 19 11.54 -0.56 0.27
CA LEU A 19 10.24 -0.40 0.91
C LEU A 19 10.08 -1.55 1.90
N VAL A 20 9.89 -1.23 3.15
CA VAL A 20 9.75 -2.21 4.24
C VAL A 20 8.42 -1.97 4.96
N VAL A 21 7.70 -3.04 5.28
CA VAL A 21 6.57 -3.00 6.20
C VAL A 21 7.13 -2.86 7.61
N ALA A 22 6.81 -1.75 8.28
CA ALA A 22 7.25 -1.50 9.65
C ALA A 22 6.30 -2.13 10.68
N THR A 23 5.00 -2.14 10.38
CA THR A 23 3.97 -2.78 11.21
C THR A 23 2.98 -3.51 10.32
N GLU A 24 2.83 -4.81 10.51
CA GLU A 24 1.86 -5.64 9.79
C GLU A 24 0.44 -5.42 10.34
N PRO A 25 -0.60 -5.58 9.50
CA PRO A 25 -1.99 -5.54 9.94
C PRO A 25 -2.31 -6.63 10.96
N THR A 26 -3.24 -6.32 11.85
CA THR A 26 -3.77 -7.29 12.81
C THR A 26 -4.89 -8.13 12.21
N THR A 27 -5.35 -9.16 12.94
CA THR A 27 -6.50 -9.98 12.52
C THR A 27 -7.79 -9.18 12.40
N ASP A 28 -7.94 -8.11 13.18
CA ASP A 28 -9.14 -7.25 13.17
C ASP A 28 -9.19 -6.33 11.93
N ASP A 29 -8.05 -6.16 11.24
CA ASP A 29 -7.95 -5.35 10.02
C ASP A 29 -8.24 -6.16 8.75
N ARG A 30 -8.60 -7.42 8.85
CA ARG A 30 -8.92 -8.26 7.68
C ARG A 30 -10.09 -7.69 6.89
N PRO A 31 -9.97 -7.58 5.55
CA PRO A 31 -11.03 -7.06 4.71
C PRO A 31 -12.29 -7.94 4.69
N VAL A 32 -12.13 -9.21 5.04
CA VAL A 32 -13.18 -10.24 5.09
C VAL A 32 -13.00 -11.04 6.36
N THR A 33 -14.06 -11.23 7.12
CA THR A 33 -14.07 -12.09 8.31
C THR A 33 -14.17 -13.57 7.91
N VAL A 34 -13.77 -14.47 8.83
CA VAL A 34 -13.95 -15.92 8.63
C VAL A 34 -15.43 -16.25 8.44
N ALA A 35 -16.34 -15.61 9.18
CA ALA A 35 -17.78 -15.82 9.05
C ALA A 35 -18.29 -15.45 7.64
N GLU A 36 -17.88 -14.29 7.11
CA GLU A 36 -18.25 -13.87 5.74
C GLU A 36 -17.66 -14.79 4.66
N ALA A 37 -16.45 -15.32 4.87
CA ALA A 37 -15.85 -16.29 3.97
C ALA A 37 -16.61 -17.62 3.99
N LYS A 38 -16.98 -18.12 5.19
CA LYS A 38 -17.80 -19.34 5.35
C LYS A 38 -19.19 -19.21 4.75
N GLU A 39 -19.81 -18.03 4.89
CA GLU A 39 -21.09 -17.73 4.23
C GLU A 39 -20.96 -17.82 2.69
N HIS A 40 -19.89 -17.24 2.14
CA HIS A 40 -19.60 -17.32 0.72
C HIS A 40 -19.33 -18.75 0.24
N LEU A 41 -18.65 -19.56 1.06
CA LEU A 41 -18.37 -20.99 0.82
C LEU A 41 -19.59 -21.89 1.07
N ARG A 42 -20.65 -21.40 1.72
CA ARG A 42 -21.86 -22.16 2.12
C ARG A 42 -21.56 -23.29 3.13
N ILE A 43 -20.64 -23.04 4.06
CA ILE A 43 -20.21 -23.99 5.11
C ILE A 43 -20.32 -23.39 6.50
N VAL A 44 -21.37 -22.61 6.77
CA VAL A 44 -21.53 -21.77 7.97
C VAL A 44 -21.36 -22.54 9.28
N ASP A 45 -21.89 -23.77 9.36
CA ASP A 45 -21.91 -24.57 10.59
C ASP A 45 -20.62 -25.40 10.81
N PHE A 46 -19.70 -25.41 9.86
CA PHE A 46 -18.46 -26.18 9.93
C PHE A 46 -17.32 -25.32 10.48
N THR A 47 -16.73 -25.72 11.61
CA THR A 47 -15.70 -24.92 12.32
C THR A 47 -14.29 -25.50 12.26
N ASP A 48 -14.13 -26.74 11.83
CA ASP A 48 -12.83 -27.44 11.86
C ASP A 48 -11.79 -26.79 10.93
N ASP A 49 -12.23 -26.05 9.90
CA ASP A 49 -11.38 -25.36 8.93
C ASP A 49 -11.22 -23.84 9.21
N ASP A 50 -11.67 -23.33 10.35
CA ASP A 50 -11.67 -21.88 10.63
C ASP A 50 -10.27 -21.27 10.56
N ASP A 51 -9.26 -21.91 11.14
CA ASP A 51 -7.86 -21.46 11.08
C ASP A 51 -7.30 -21.54 9.65
N TYR A 52 -7.68 -22.58 8.91
CA TYR A 52 -7.26 -22.70 7.51
C TYR A 52 -7.88 -21.62 6.64
N ILE A 53 -9.17 -21.34 6.80
CA ILE A 53 -9.86 -20.26 6.09
C ILE A 53 -9.27 -18.89 6.47
N ALA A 54 -8.92 -18.68 7.74
CA ALA A 54 -8.24 -17.48 8.20
C ALA A 54 -6.90 -17.26 7.46
N GLY A 55 -6.10 -18.31 7.33
CA GLY A 55 -4.85 -18.29 6.57
C GLY A 55 -5.07 -17.99 5.08
N LEU A 56 -6.13 -18.56 4.48
CA LEU A 56 -6.48 -18.26 3.09
C LEU A 56 -6.92 -16.80 2.88
N ILE A 57 -7.64 -16.21 3.86
CA ILE A 57 -8.02 -14.79 3.82
C ILE A 57 -6.78 -13.90 3.81
N ASP A 58 -5.80 -14.18 4.68
CA ASP A 58 -4.56 -13.40 4.75
C ASP A 58 -3.75 -13.53 3.45
N ALA A 59 -3.63 -14.75 2.91
CA ALA A 59 -2.96 -14.99 1.64
C ALA A 59 -3.67 -14.28 0.47
N ALA A 60 -5.00 -14.35 0.40
CA ALA A 60 -5.80 -13.71 -0.64
C ALA A 60 -5.72 -12.17 -0.55
N ARG A 61 -5.79 -11.61 0.68
CA ARG A 61 -5.57 -10.18 0.92
C ARG A 61 -4.21 -9.75 0.36
N LYS A 62 -3.15 -10.44 0.77
CA LYS A 62 -1.79 -10.12 0.36
C LYS A 62 -1.62 -10.19 -1.16
N TRP A 63 -2.17 -11.22 -1.79
CA TRP A 63 -2.15 -11.36 -3.23
C TRP A 63 -2.85 -10.19 -3.94
N CYS A 64 -4.05 -9.81 -3.47
CA CYS A 64 -4.79 -8.67 -4.03
C CYS A 64 -4.05 -7.34 -3.83
N GLU A 65 -3.45 -7.13 -2.64
CA GLU A 65 -2.64 -5.94 -2.34
C GLU A 65 -1.42 -5.83 -3.26
N ASP A 66 -0.74 -6.94 -3.49
CA ASP A 66 0.44 -6.98 -4.37
C ASP A 66 0.06 -6.81 -5.84
N TYR A 67 -1.06 -7.41 -6.27
CA TYR A 67 -1.58 -7.21 -7.62
C TYR A 67 -1.98 -5.75 -7.90
N CYS A 68 -2.65 -5.11 -6.96
CA CYS A 68 -3.08 -3.72 -7.08
C CYS A 68 -1.98 -2.70 -6.77
N GLU A 69 -0.86 -3.12 -6.19
CA GLU A 69 0.14 -2.24 -5.58
C GLU A 69 -0.48 -1.27 -4.55
N ARG A 70 -1.51 -1.72 -3.81
CA ARG A 70 -2.26 -0.99 -2.80
C ARG A 70 -2.19 -1.67 -1.45
N THR A 71 -2.57 -0.94 -0.41
CA THR A 71 -2.75 -1.47 0.95
C THR A 71 -4.22 -1.45 1.31
N PHE A 72 -4.77 -2.57 1.78
CA PHE A 72 -6.18 -2.66 2.19
C PHE A 72 -6.33 -2.44 3.69
N ALA A 73 -5.62 -3.25 4.47
CA ALA A 73 -5.55 -3.09 5.90
C ALA A 73 -4.48 -2.06 6.28
N ASP A 74 -4.66 -1.40 7.42
CA ASP A 74 -3.73 -0.38 7.86
C ASP A 74 -2.34 -0.97 8.12
N CYS A 75 -1.36 -0.43 7.41
CA CYS A 75 0.03 -0.79 7.52
C CYS A 75 0.91 0.44 7.67
N GLN A 76 1.95 0.34 8.47
CA GLN A 76 3.01 1.34 8.48
C GLN A 76 4.14 0.90 7.53
N TYR A 77 4.54 1.79 6.64
CA TYR A 77 5.65 1.56 5.72
C TYR A 77 6.81 2.49 6.00
N THR A 78 8.01 2.00 5.77
CA THR A 78 9.24 2.80 5.71
C THR A 78 9.86 2.66 4.33
N VAL A 79 10.01 3.78 3.64
CA VAL A 79 10.69 3.90 2.35
C VAL A 79 12.04 4.54 2.56
N ALA A 80 13.11 3.99 1.98
CA ALA A 80 14.44 4.52 2.11
C ALA A 80 15.02 4.98 0.77
N PHE A 81 15.77 6.08 0.83
CA PHE A 81 16.51 6.70 -0.27
C PHE A 81 17.94 7.00 0.20
N ASP A 82 18.87 7.08 -0.75
CA ASP A 82 20.26 7.46 -0.47
C ASP A 82 20.44 8.98 -0.42
N ASP A 83 19.52 9.73 -1.03
CA ASP A 83 19.44 11.20 -1.06
C ASP A 83 17.99 11.63 -1.23
N PHE A 84 17.67 12.88 -0.94
CA PHE A 84 16.36 13.43 -1.24
C PHE A 84 16.12 13.52 -2.76
N PRO A 85 14.97 13.03 -3.27
CA PRO A 85 14.54 13.35 -4.63
C PRO A 85 14.39 14.86 -4.82
N HIS A 86 14.80 15.37 -5.98
CA HIS A 86 14.92 16.82 -6.21
C HIS A 86 13.65 17.65 -5.99
N VAL A 87 12.46 17.08 -6.23
CA VAL A 87 11.21 17.87 -6.19
C VAL A 87 10.17 17.27 -5.26
N ARG A 88 9.85 16.00 -5.45
CA ARG A 88 8.76 15.33 -4.73
C ARG A 88 9.13 13.91 -4.41
N ILE A 89 8.52 13.39 -3.36
CA ILE A 89 8.67 12.01 -2.93
C ILE A 89 7.33 11.31 -3.10
N GLU A 90 7.28 10.25 -3.86
CA GLU A 90 6.10 9.41 -3.98
C GLU A 90 6.06 8.41 -2.82
N LEU A 91 4.90 8.32 -2.15
CA LEU A 91 4.65 7.40 -1.05
C LEU A 91 3.92 6.16 -1.62
N PRO A 92 4.63 5.06 -1.89
CA PRO A 92 4.03 3.89 -2.55
C PRO A 92 2.94 3.22 -1.69
N ARG A 93 2.24 2.24 -2.26
CA ARG A 93 1.18 1.48 -1.58
C ARG A 93 -0.02 2.33 -1.13
N PRO A 94 -0.67 3.08 -2.03
CA PRO A 94 -1.86 3.87 -1.69
C PRO A 94 -3.01 3.00 -1.15
N PRO A 95 -4.01 3.61 -0.48
CA PRO A 95 -4.13 5.03 -0.19
C PRO A 95 -3.25 5.45 1.00
N LEU A 96 -2.75 6.68 0.94
CA LEU A 96 -2.10 7.29 2.10
C LEU A 96 -3.15 7.53 3.18
N ARG A 97 -2.90 7.03 4.38
CA ARG A 97 -3.79 7.25 5.52
C ARG A 97 -3.30 8.41 6.36
N LEU A 98 -4.20 9.36 6.59
CA LEU A 98 -3.97 10.50 7.48
C LEU A 98 -4.93 10.42 8.66
N ASN A 99 -4.40 10.65 9.85
CA ASN A 99 -5.23 10.77 11.06
C ASN A 99 -5.77 12.19 11.15
N ALA A 100 -6.91 12.45 10.53
CA ALA A 100 -7.51 13.78 10.40
C ALA A 100 -7.74 14.53 11.74
N SER A 101 -7.67 13.85 12.87
CA SER A 101 -7.90 14.42 14.20
C SER A 101 -6.68 14.35 15.12
N SER A 102 -5.55 13.86 14.65
CA SER A 102 -4.35 13.68 15.46
C SER A 102 -3.34 14.80 15.23
N SER A 103 -2.80 15.36 16.32
CA SER A 103 -1.60 16.19 16.28
C SER A 103 -0.31 15.37 16.15
N GLU A 104 -0.43 14.02 16.19
CA GLU A 104 0.69 13.13 16.00
C GLU A 104 1.11 13.09 14.53
N ALA A 105 2.41 13.01 14.29
CA ALA A 105 2.96 12.92 12.95
C ALA A 105 2.46 11.64 12.26
N THR A 106 1.81 11.82 11.09
CA THR A 106 1.34 10.70 10.27
C THR A 106 2.31 10.36 9.16
N VAL A 107 3.19 11.30 8.80
CA VAL A 107 4.32 11.11 7.90
C VAL A 107 5.56 11.70 8.57
N THR A 108 6.59 10.89 8.73
CA THR A 108 7.85 11.28 9.37
C THR A 108 9.00 11.02 8.41
N ILE A 109 9.88 11.99 8.24
CA ILE A 109 11.12 11.85 7.47
C ILE A 109 12.28 11.93 8.42
N SER A 110 13.08 10.88 8.50
CA SER A 110 14.36 10.84 9.22
C SER A 110 15.50 10.90 8.21
N TYR A 111 16.47 11.75 8.40
CA TYR A 111 17.61 11.88 7.50
C TYR A 111 18.91 12.17 8.26
N VAL A 112 20.05 11.83 7.65
CA VAL A 112 21.38 12.12 8.20
C VAL A 112 21.91 13.40 7.56
N ASP A 113 22.11 14.44 8.37
CA ASP A 113 22.64 15.71 7.88
C ASP A 113 24.13 15.60 7.46
N THR A 114 24.66 16.65 6.84
CA THR A 114 26.06 16.67 6.38
C THR A 114 27.08 16.55 7.52
N GLY A 115 26.69 16.81 8.76
CA GLY A 115 27.49 16.62 9.96
C GLY A 115 27.45 15.20 10.52
N GLY A 116 26.59 14.32 9.97
CA GLY A 116 26.41 12.95 10.42
C GLY A 116 25.40 12.79 11.57
N THR A 117 24.60 13.83 11.85
CA THR A 117 23.56 13.78 12.88
C THR A 117 22.21 13.43 12.25
N THR A 118 21.47 12.54 12.90
CA THR A 118 20.10 12.20 12.46
C THR A 118 19.15 13.33 12.82
N GLN A 119 18.45 13.85 11.83
CA GLN A 119 17.40 14.86 11.93
C GLN A 119 16.05 14.27 11.60
N THR A 120 14.97 14.89 12.07
CA THR A 120 13.60 14.42 11.84
C THR A 120 12.71 15.58 11.40
N LEU A 121 11.96 15.39 10.32
CA LEU A 121 10.90 16.26 9.86
C LEU A 121 9.56 15.54 10.06
N ASN A 122 8.57 16.25 10.56
CA ASN A 122 7.26 15.70 10.88
C ASN A 122 6.16 16.40 10.08
N TRP A 123 5.14 15.64 9.71
CA TRP A 123 3.91 16.17 9.16
C TRP A 123 2.70 15.57 9.87
N ALA A 124 1.83 16.46 10.38
CA ALA A 124 0.54 16.10 10.95
C ALA A 124 -0.54 17.04 10.42
N GLU A 125 -1.74 16.53 10.15
CA GLU A 125 -2.85 17.33 9.57
C GLU A 125 -3.22 18.54 10.44
N SER A 126 -3.17 18.38 11.76
CA SER A 126 -3.51 19.43 12.74
C SER A 126 -2.34 19.82 13.65
N GLY A 127 -1.10 19.52 13.23
CA GLY A 127 0.12 19.73 14.05
C GLY A 127 1.27 20.34 13.27
N THR A 128 2.47 19.87 13.58
CA THR A 128 3.69 20.32 12.91
C THR A 128 3.68 19.93 11.43
N GLN A 129 4.04 20.85 10.57
CA GLN A 129 4.17 20.67 9.12
C GLN A 129 5.52 21.20 8.65
N ASP A 130 6.57 20.39 8.81
CA ASP A 130 7.91 20.70 8.35
C ASP A 130 8.07 20.58 6.82
N PHE A 131 7.08 19.96 6.17
CA PHE A 131 6.97 19.78 4.73
C PHE A 131 5.49 19.71 4.34
N ARG A 132 5.15 19.61 3.05
CA ARG A 132 3.77 19.46 2.56
C ARG A 132 3.48 18.06 2.13
N VAL A 133 2.26 17.58 2.39
CA VAL A 133 1.75 16.31 1.92
C VAL A 133 0.52 16.54 1.05
N ASP A 134 0.53 15.97 -0.14
CA ASP A 134 -0.65 15.88 -1.02
C ASP A 134 -1.25 14.48 -0.88
N LYS A 135 -2.37 14.42 -0.14
CA LYS A 135 -3.11 13.20 0.12
C LYS A 135 -4.08 12.83 -0.99
N ASP A 136 -4.49 13.81 -1.78
CA ASP A 136 -5.50 13.66 -2.82
C ASP A 136 -4.91 13.05 -4.10
N TYR A 137 -3.60 13.09 -4.21
CA TYR A 137 -2.88 12.42 -5.29
C TYR A 137 -2.69 10.92 -4.96
N THR A 138 -2.72 10.08 -5.96
CA THR A 138 -2.48 8.62 -5.82
C THR A 138 -1.27 8.22 -6.67
N PRO A 139 -0.17 7.77 -6.07
CA PRO A 139 0.10 7.63 -4.64
C PRO A 139 0.29 8.99 -3.95
N GLY A 140 0.15 9.06 -2.62
CA GLY A 140 0.40 10.30 -1.86
C GLY A 140 1.78 10.88 -2.14
N LEU A 141 1.90 12.19 -2.08
CA LEU A 141 3.15 12.91 -2.41
C LEU A 141 3.60 13.76 -1.23
N ALA A 142 4.90 13.78 -0.96
CA ALA A 142 5.52 14.71 -0.04
C ALA A 142 6.41 15.73 -0.82
N TYR A 143 6.33 17.01 -0.41
CA TYR A 143 7.04 18.14 -1.01
C TYR A 143 7.70 18.99 0.05
N PRO A 144 8.81 19.69 -0.25
CA PRO A 144 9.30 20.73 0.63
C PRO A 144 8.26 21.87 0.80
N LEU A 145 8.43 22.70 1.80
CA LEU A 145 7.61 23.91 1.96
C LEU A 145 7.73 24.83 0.76
N TYR A 146 6.76 25.76 0.62
CA TYR A 146 6.72 26.68 -0.51
C TYR A 146 7.99 27.55 -0.53
N LEU A 147 8.66 27.60 -1.67
CA LEU A 147 9.96 28.25 -1.89
C LEU A 147 11.14 27.65 -1.12
N GLU A 148 10.98 26.50 -0.49
CA GLU A 148 12.05 25.79 0.17
C GLU A 148 12.52 24.57 -0.65
N THR A 149 13.66 24.04 -0.29
CA THR A 149 14.22 22.80 -0.83
C THR A 149 14.40 21.80 0.30
N TRP A 150 14.50 20.53 -0.04
CA TRP A 150 14.87 19.52 0.95
C TRP A 150 16.23 19.85 1.57
N PRO A 151 16.43 19.52 2.85
CA PRO A 151 17.72 19.71 3.51
C PRO A 151 18.84 18.96 2.79
N SER A 152 20.06 19.47 2.90
CA SER A 152 21.25 18.76 2.44
C SER A 152 21.53 17.57 3.34
N VAL A 153 21.76 16.41 2.76
CA VAL A 153 22.06 15.17 3.48
C VAL A 153 23.50 14.72 3.19
N ARG A 154 24.04 13.92 4.10
CA ARG A 154 25.22 13.12 3.82
C ARG A 154 24.80 11.99 2.89
N ILE A 155 25.37 11.93 1.70
CA ILE A 155 25.09 10.84 0.75
C ILE A 155 25.65 9.56 1.36
N ASP A 156 24.74 8.67 1.77
CA ASP A 156 25.04 7.38 2.37
C ASP A 156 23.90 6.41 2.08
N ASP A 157 24.14 5.12 2.34
CA ASP A 157 23.10 4.09 2.18
C ASP A 157 21.93 4.39 3.12
N LYS A 158 20.73 4.57 2.52
CA LYS A 158 19.47 4.85 3.25
C LYS A 158 19.56 6.09 4.13
N ALA A 159 20.27 7.12 3.67
CA ALA A 159 20.43 8.39 4.41
C ALA A 159 19.11 9.11 4.68
N VAL A 160 18.06 8.85 3.88
CA VAL A 160 16.71 9.39 4.06
C VAL A 160 15.73 8.23 4.22
N GLN A 161 14.95 8.25 5.29
CA GLN A 161 13.91 7.25 5.56
C GLN A 161 12.59 7.95 5.82
N ILE A 162 11.53 7.51 5.17
CA ILE A 162 10.20 8.08 5.29
C ILE A 162 9.27 7.02 5.81
N THR A 163 8.68 7.29 6.97
CA THR A 163 7.70 6.40 7.61
C THR A 163 6.32 7.02 7.52
N TYR A 164 5.34 6.26 7.07
CA TYR A 164 3.97 6.71 6.90
C TYR A 164 2.97 5.56 7.04
N LEU A 165 1.71 5.90 7.30
CA LEU A 165 0.60 4.95 7.34
C LEU A 165 -0.07 4.87 5.95
N ALA A 166 -0.40 3.66 5.52
CA ALA A 166 -1.22 3.41 4.35
C ALA A 166 -2.35 2.43 4.70
N GLY A 167 -3.46 2.53 3.99
CA GLY A 167 -4.65 1.72 4.19
C GLY A 167 -5.92 2.53 4.16
N TYR A 168 -7.05 1.84 4.23
CA TYR A 168 -8.37 2.48 4.17
C TYR A 168 -8.89 2.99 5.52
N GLY A 169 -8.18 2.76 6.63
CA GLY A 169 -8.53 3.25 7.96
C GLY A 169 -9.60 2.44 8.69
N SER A 170 -10.45 1.75 7.97
CA SER A 170 -11.43 0.82 8.55
C SER A 170 -11.84 -0.22 7.52
N VAL A 171 -12.25 -1.39 7.99
CA VAL A 171 -12.76 -2.47 7.14
C VAL A 171 -13.97 -2.02 6.32
N SER A 172 -14.82 -1.14 6.88
CA SER A 172 -16.00 -0.61 6.18
C SER A 172 -15.65 0.29 4.99
N ALA A 173 -14.51 0.97 5.03
CA ALA A 173 -14.06 1.87 3.97
C ALA A 173 -13.42 1.12 2.78
N ILE A 174 -13.07 -0.16 2.96
CA ILE A 174 -12.49 -0.98 1.88
C ILE A 174 -13.55 -1.20 0.80
N PRO A 175 -13.26 -0.88 -0.48
CA PRO A 175 -14.18 -1.09 -1.60
C PRO A 175 -14.70 -2.53 -1.70
N GLN A 176 -15.99 -2.68 -1.98
CA GLN A 176 -16.61 -4.01 -2.05
C GLN A 176 -16.00 -4.92 -3.13
N ALA A 177 -15.51 -4.33 -4.23
CA ALA A 177 -14.81 -5.09 -5.27
C ALA A 177 -13.55 -5.79 -4.72
N LEU A 178 -12.78 -5.12 -3.83
CA LEU A 178 -11.62 -5.72 -3.17
C LEU A 178 -12.03 -6.86 -2.23
N LYS A 179 -13.07 -6.64 -1.40
CA LYS A 179 -13.59 -7.69 -0.49
C LYS A 179 -14.10 -8.89 -1.27
N HIS A 180 -14.80 -8.65 -2.38
CA HIS A 180 -15.34 -9.73 -3.21
C HIS A 180 -14.21 -10.53 -3.89
N SER A 181 -13.16 -9.86 -4.35
CA SER A 181 -11.97 -10.51 -4.92
C SER A 181 -11.30 -11.45 -3.91
N VAL A 182 -11.15 -11.00 -2.66
CA VAL A 182 -10.64 -11.86 -1.58
C VAL A 182 -11.54 -13.08 -1.38
N LYS A 183 -12.88 -12.92 -1.31
CA LYS A 183 -13.82 -14.04 -1.17
C LYS A 183 -13.72 -15.04 -2.33
N MET A 184 -13.57 -14.55 -3.56
CA MET A 184 -13.40 -15.39 -4.75
C MET A 184 -12.11 -16.21 -4.68
N LEU A 185 -10.99 -15.60 -4.29
CA LEU A 185 -9.72 -16.29 -4.13
C LEU A 185 -9.79 -17.36 -3.03
N VAL A 186 -10.35 -17.00 -1.87
CA VAL A 186 -10.55 -17.94 -0.76
C VAL A 186 -11.37 -19.14 -1.23
N SER A 187 -12.49 -18.91 -1.95
CA SER A 187 -13.32 -19.99 -2.47
C SER A 187 -12.56 -20.88 -3.46
N HIS A 188 -11.80 -20.26 -4.34
CA HIS A 188 -11.00 -20.98 -5.33
C HIS A 188 -9.95 -21.87 -4.66
N TRP A 189 -9.17 -21.32 -3.74
CA TRP A 189 -8.10 -22.06 -3.05
C TRP A 189 -8.62 -23.08 -2.03
N TYR A 190 -9.75 -22.80 -1.37
CA TYR A 190 -10.39 -23.75 -0.48
C TYR A 190 -10.87 -25.00 -1.22
N THR A 191 -11.44 -24.83 -2.42
CA THR A 191 -11.92 -25.93 -3.25
C THR A 191 -10.77 -26.68 -3.92
N ASN A 192 -9.70 -25.98 -4.32
CA ASN A 192 -8.57 -26.54 -5.05
C ASN A 192 -7.32 -26.44 -4.17
N ARG A 193 -7.21 -27.34 -3.19
CA ARG A 193 -6.10 -27.36 -2.21
C ARG A 193 -4.76 -27.76 -2.83
N GLU A 194 -4.76 -28.38 -4.01
CA GLU A 194 -3.57 -28.80 -4.74
C GLU A 194 -3.24 -27.80 -5.86
N ALA A 195 -1.94 -27.49 -6.02
CA ALA A 195 -1.47 -26.53 -7.01
C ALA A 195 -1.62 -27.02 -8.47
N ALA A 196 -1.85 -28.30 -8.68
CA ALA A 196 -2.01 -28.91 -9.99
C ALA A 196 -3.32 -29.70 -10.06
N ASP A 197 -4.33 -29.14 -10.69
CA ASP A 197 -5.53 -29.90 -11.05
C ASP A 197 -5.39 -30.45 -12.47
N ARG A 198 -5.85 -31.70 -12.65
CA ARG A 198 -5.88 -32.41 -13.94
C ARG A 198 -6.76 -31.73 -14.98
N ALA A 199 -7.59 -30.78 -14.58
CA ALA A 199 -8.56 -30.07 -15.44
C ALA A 199 -8.01 -28.80 -16.12
N GLY A 200 -6.72 -28.44 -15.93
CA GLY A 200 -6.13 -27.25 -16.54
C GLY A 200 -6.73 -25.94 -16.00
N LEU A 201 -7.22 -25.94 -14.75
CA LEU A 201 -7.72 -24.72 -14.10
C LEU A 201 -6.61 -23.68 -13.98
N ARG A 202 -6.98 -22.41 -14.19
CA ARG A 202 -6.07 -21.31 -13.99
C ARG A 202 -5.82 -21.11 -12.50
N ASP A 203 -4.60 -20.71 -12.15
CA ASP A 203 -4.19 -20.44 -10.76
C ASP A 203 -5.06 -19.41 -10.07
N VAL A 204 -5.64 -18.47 -10.83
CA VAL A 204 -6.51 -17.40 -10.34
C VAL A 204 -7.71 -17.23 -11.28
N PRO A 205 -8.96 -17.12 -10.76
CA PRO A 205 -10.14 -16.86 -11.56
C PRO A 205 -10.06 -15.54 -12.34
N LEU A 206 -10.40 -15.53 -13.62
CA LEU A 206 -10.40 -14.31 -14.46
C LEU A 206 -11.20 -13.16 -13.85
N GLY A 207 -12.35 -13.44 -13.24
CA GLY A 207 -13.18 -12.41 -12.59
C GLY A 207 -12.48 -11.64 -11.47
N VAL A 208 -11.46 -12.23 -10.82
CA VAL A 208 -10.65 -11.50 -9.82
C VAL A 208 -9.85 -10.39 -10.50
N TYR A 209 -9.23 -10.68 -11.64
CA TYR A 209 -8.47 -9.67 -12.41
C TYR A 209 -9.38 -8.54 -12.89
N ASP A 210 -10.57 -8.87 -13.41
CA ASP A 210 -11.52 -7.87 -13.92
C ASP A 210 -12.02 -6.93 -12.81
N LEU A 211 -12.21 -7.44 -11.58
CA LEU A 211 -12.61 -6.65 -10.42
C LEU A 211 -11.47 -5.76 -9.91
N LEU A 212 -10.23 -6.23 -9.97
CA LEU A 212 -9.09 -5.52 -9.42
C LEU A 212 -8.44 -4.55 -10.41
N ALA A 213 -8.53 -4.79 -11.71
CA ALA A 213 -7.88 -3.98 -12.75
C ALA A 213 -8.19 -2.47 -12.65
N PRO A 214 -9.45 -2.04 -12.42
CA PRO A 214 -9.76 -0.61 -12.27
C PRO A 214 -9.17 0.03 -11.02
N LEU A 215 -8.81 -0.79 -10.03
CA LEU A 215 -8.31 -0.35 -8.72
C LEU A 215 -6.79 -0.45 -8.63
N ALA A 216 -6.18 -1.20 -9.55
CA ALA A 216 -4.75 -1.40 -9.57
C ALA A 216 -4.03 -0.08 -9.87
N TRP A 217 -3.10 0.28 -9.00
CA TRP A 217 -2.18 1.38 -9.27
C TRP A 217 -1.00 0.82 -10.08
N LYS A 218 -1.26 0.51 -11.34
CA LYS A 218 -0.20 0.14 -12.28
C LYS A 218 0.21 1.37 -13.06
N GLN A 219 1.48 1.70 -13.01
CA GLN A 219 2.06 2.52 -14.07
C GLN A 219 1.98 1.69 -15.34
N TYR A 220 1.07 2.04 -16.23
CA TYR A 220 1.12 1.49 -17.58
C TYR A 220 2.42 1.96 -18.22
N ALA A 221 3.31 1.00 -18.51
CA ALA A 221 4.51 1.24 -19.30
C ALA A 221 4.13 1.54 -20.75
#